data_7068bab793a0edc48852fc1dba8e0249
#
_entry.id   7068bab793a0edc48852fc1dba8e0249
#
_cell.length_a   1.000
_cell.length_b   1.000
_cell.length_c   1.000
_cell.angle_alpha   90.00
_cell.angle_beta   90.00
_cell.angle_gamma   90.00
#
_symmetry.space_group_name_H-M   'P 1'
#
loop_
_entity.id
_entity.type
_entity.pdbx_description
1 polymer ?
#
loop_
_entity_poly.entity_id
_entity_poly.type
_entity_poly.pdbx_seq_one_letter_code
_entity_poly.pdbx_strand_id
1 'polypeptide(L)'
;RDFRGKYIYIDMWATWCGPCQKELPFLKKLEEKFKGRNIVFVGLSIDQDKAKWAARVKSGALSGTQLYIGKGSKFQSDYRISGIPRFILLDPNGRIVNPDMTRPSSEDTEKILNSQPGL
;
A
#
# COMPACT_ATOMS: atom_id res chain seq x y z
N ARG A 1 -12.28 5.63 5.37
CA ARG A 1 -13.01 6.72 5.88
C ARG A 1 -12.57 8.04 5.34
N ASP A 2 -11.40 8.51 5.70
CA ASP A 2 -10.82 9.71 5.12
C ASP A 2 -10.52 9.54 3.64
N PHE A 3 -10.55 8.31 3.17
CA PHE A 3 -10.24 7.97 1.78
C PHE A 3 -11.46 7.66 0.95
N ARG A 4 -12.64 7.87 1.50
CA ARG A 4 -13.89 7.61 0.78
C ARG A 4 -13.93 8.47 -0.49
N GLY A 5 -14.34 7.84 -1.59
CA GLY A 5 -14.40 8.52 -2.86
C GLY A 5 -13.13 8.48 -3.67
N LYS A 6 -12.10 7.80 -3.16
CA LYS A 6 -10.83 7.65 -3.86
C LYS A 6 -10.44 6.19 -3.97
N TYR A 7 -9.67 5.86 -5.02
CA TYR A 7 -9.04 4.57 -5.11
C TYR A 7 -7.97 4.50 -4.02
N ILE A 8 -7.73 3.29 -3.49
CA ILE A 8 -6.71 3.10 -2.46
C ILE A 8 -5.78 1.97 -2.90
N TYR A 9 -4.50 2.29 -3.05
CA TYR A 9 -3.47 1.29 -3.31
C TYR A 9 -2.79 1.00 -1.99
N ILE A 10 -3.02 -0.20 -1.47
CA ILE A 10 -2.53 -0.60 -0.15
C ILE A 10 -1.26 -1.41 -0.27
N ASP A 11 -0.27 -1.06 0.54
CA ASP A 11 1.03 -1.72 0.63
C ASP A 11 1.15 -2.35 2.01
N MET A 12 1.12 -3.68 2.09
CA MET A 12 1.35 -4.41 3.33
C MET A 12 2.84 -4.65 3.46
N TRP A 13 3.45 -4.18 4.54
CA TRP A 13 4.90 -4.21 4.70
C TRP A 13 5.33 -4.33 6.16
N ALA A 14 6.64 -4.47 6.36
CA ALA A 14 7.24 -4.44 7.70
C ALA A 14 8.66 -3.91 7.59
N THR A 15 9.19 -3.37 8.67
CA THR A 15 10.54 -2.79 8.67
C THR A 15 11.61 -3.85 8.39
N TRP A 16 11.33 -5.11 8.73
CA TRP A 16 12.27 -6.22 8.55
C TRP A 16 12.16 -6.89 7.17
N CYS A 17 11.24 -6.45 6.34
CA CYS A 17 10.97 -7.09 5.06
C CYS A 17 11.88 -6.54 3.96
N GLY A 18 12.86 -7.34 3.53
CA GLY A 18 13.79 -6.94 2.47
C GLY A 18 13.11 -6.64 1.14
N PRO A 19 12.28 -7.56 0.63
CA PRO A 19 11.56 -7.29 -0.63
C PRO A 19 10.67 -6.05 -0.56
N CYS A 20 10.08 -5.75 0.60
CA CYS A 20 9.29 -4.55 0.79
C CYS A 20 10.16 -3.30 0.59
N GLN A 21 11.37 -3.32 1.14
CA GLN A 21 12.30 -2.20 1.03
C GLN A 21 12.69 -1.96 -0.44
N LYS A 22 12.85 -3.02 -1.20
CA LYS A 22 13.23 -2.94 -2.61
C LYS A 22 12.14 -2.26 -3.45
N GLU A 23 10.89 -2.37 -3.03
CA GLU A 23 9.79 -1.75 -3.76
C GLU A 23 9.64 -0.25 -3.48
N LEU A 24 10.25 0.26 -2.40
CA LEU A 24 10.08 1.65 -2.02
C LEU A 24 10.41 2.67 -3.10
N PRO A 25 11.54 2.57 -3.82
CA PRO A 25 11.83 3.53 -4.88
C PRO A 25 10.78 3.52 -5.98
N PHE A 26 10.28 2.34 -6.32
CA PHE A 26 9.26 2.19 -7.36
C PHE A 26 7.93 2.75 -6.86
N LEU A 27 7.62 2.55 -5.60
CA LEU A 27 6.40 3.07 -4.99
C LEU A 27 6.40 4.61 -5.01
N LYS A 28 7.53 5.22 -4.67
CA LYS A 28 7.66 6.67 -4.70
C LYS A 28 7.47 7.23 -6.11
N LYS A 29 8.03 6.56 -7.11
CA LYS A 29 7.85 6.96 -8.51
C LYS A 29 6.40 6.85 -8.93
N LEU A 30 5.73 5.78 -8.50
CA LEU A 30 4.33 5.56 -8.82
C LEU A 30 3.46 6.65 -8.20
N GLU A 31 3.72 7.00 -6.95
CA GLU A 31 3.00 8.06 -6.27
C GLU A 31 3.16 9.40 -7.00
N GLU A 32 4.37 9.69 -7.47
CA GLU A 32 4.64 10.91 -8.23
C GLU A 32 3.82 10.96 -9.51
N LYS A 33 3.76 9.84 -10.24
CA LYS A 33 3.01 9.77 -11.50
C LYS A 33 1.52 9.99 -11.31
N PHE A 34 0.99 9.58 -10.16
CA PHE A 34 -0.45 9.69 -9.89
C PHE A 34 -0.81 10.82 -8.95
N LYS A 35 0.15 11.71 -8.70
CA LYS A 35 -0.09 12.87 -7.87
C LYS A 35 -1.21 13.73 -8.48
N GLY A 36 -2.17 14.12 -7.64
CA GLY A 36 -3.33 14.89 -8.11
C GLY A 36 -4.44 14.07 -8.73
N ARG A 37 -4.22 12.76 -8.89
CA ARG A 37 -5.24 11.85 -9.42
C ARG A 37 -6.10 11.31 -8.27
N ASN A 38 -7.18 10.64 -8.60
CA ASN A 38 -8.17 10.17 -7.61
C ASN A 38 -7.74 8.88 -6.92
N ILE A 39 -6.55 8.87 -6.36
CA ILE A 39 -5.99 7.70 -5.69
C ILE A 39 -5.12 8.13 -4.50
N VAL A 40 -5.16 7.33 -3.44
CA VAL A 40 -4.25 7.52 -2.31
C VAL A 40 -3.45 6.23 -2.12
N PHE A 41 -2.24 6.38 -1.63
CA PHE A 41 -1.33 5.26 -1.36
C PHE A 41 -1.20 5.10 0.15
N VAL A 42 -1.50 3.90 0.65
CA VAL A 42 -1.54 3.62 2.08
C VAL A 42 -0.63 2.45 2.41
N GLY A 43 0.31 2.66 3.31
CA GLY A 43 1.14 1.58 3.82
C GLY A 43 0.59 1.06 5.13
N LEU A 44 0.39 -0.25 5.22
CA LEU A 44 -0.08 -0.90 6.44
C LEU A 44 1.04 -1.77 6.99
N SER A 45 1.58 -1.38 8.14
CA SER A 45 2.66 -2.14 8.76
C SER A 45 2.13 -3.29 9.59
N ILE A 46 2.73 -4.47 9.40
CA ILE A 46 2.44 -5.63 10.22
C ILE A 46 3.57 -5.92 11.22
N ASP A 47 4.41 -4.92 11.49
CA ASP A 47 5.49 -5.05 12.48
C ASP A 47 4.92 -5.46 13.83
N GLN A 48 5.65 -6.33 14.54
CA GLN A 48 5.30 -6.66 15.91
C GLN A 48 5.69 -5.52 16.84
N ASP A 49 6.77 -4.84 16.50
CA ASP A 49 7.32 -3.75 17.31
C ASP A 49 6.89 -2.41 16.74
N LYS A 50 5.87 -1.82 17.36
CA LYS A 50 5.32 -0.54 16.91
C LYS A 50 6.36 0.58 16.95
N ALA A 51 7.32 0.49 17.88
CA ALA A 51 8.36 1.50 18.00
C ALA A 51 9.26 1.52 16.76
N LYS A 52 9.57 0.36 16.21
CA LYS A 52 10.37 0.26 14.98
C LYS A 52 9.63 0.86 13.80
N TRP A 53 8.33 0.61 13.71
CA TRP A 53 7.51 1.20 12.66
C TRP A 53 7.49 2.72 12.79
N ALA A 54 7.24 3.22 14.00
CA ALA A 54 7.18 4.66 14.25
C ALA A 54 8.50 5.35 13.89
N ALA A 55 9.62 4.72 14.24
CA ALA A 55 10.95 5.26 13.92
C ALA A 55 11.17 5.36 12.43
N ARG A 56 10.75 4.33 11.68
CA ARG A 56 10.90 4.32 10.22
C ARG A 56 10.04 5.40 9.57
N VAL A 57 8.81 5.57 10.05
CA VAL A 57 7.91 6.62 9.53
C VAL A 57 8.51 7.99 9.81
N LYS A 58 9.01 8.18 11.01
CA LYS A 58 9.60 9.45 11.44
C LYS A 58 10.86 9.80 10.65
N SER A 59 11.56 8.80 10.13
CA SER A 59 12.80 9.02 9.38
C SER A 59 12.57 9.72 8.04
N GLY A 60 11.32 9.75 7.55
CA GLY A 60 11.00 10.37 6.28
C GLY A 60 11.33 9.49 5.07
N ALA A 61 11.74 8.25 5.29
CA ALA A 61 12.06 7.34 4.19
C ALA A 61 10.84 6.83 3.45
N LEU A 62 9.67 6.98 4.05
CA LEU A 62 8.43 6.50 3.48
C LEU A 62 7.57 7.64 2.97
N SER A 63 6.76 7.35 1.96
CA SER A 63 5.82 8.33 1.39
C SER A 63 4.40 7.80 1.53
N GLY A 64 3.41 8.63 1.20
CA GLY A 64 2.01 8.26 1.34
C GLY A 64 1.57 8.25 2.80
N THR A 65 0.38 7.70 3.03
CA THR A 65 -0.19 7.59 4.36
C THR A 65 0.28 6.30 5.02
N GLN A 66 0.86 6.39 6.19
CA GLN A 66 1.41 5.22 6.88
C GLN A 66 0.58 4.89 8.12
N LEU A 67 0.07 3.66 8.16
CA LEU A 67 -0.74 3.18 9.27
C LEU A 67 -0.13 1.91 9.85
N TYR A 68 -0.40 1.66 11.11
CA TYR A 68 0.09 0.47 11.81
C TYR A 68 -1.08 -0.43 12.18
N ILE A 69 -1.02 -1.70 11.76
CA ILE A 69 -2.05 -2.68 12.13
C ILE A 69 -1.49 -3.85 12.94
N GLY A 70 -0.18 -4.02 12.93
CA GLY A 70 0.46 -5.07 13.69
C GLY A 70 0.32 -6.45 13.07
N LYS A 71 0.93 -7.44 13.72
CA LYS A 71 0.91 -8.81 13.25
C LYS A 71 -0.39 -9.51 13.67
N GLY A 72 -0.92 -10.35 12.76
CA GLY A 72 -2.07 -11.18 13.07
C GLY A 72 -3.38 -10.42 13.15
N SER A 73 -3.49 -9.29 12.50
CA SER A 73 -4.70 -8.49 12.50
C SER A 73 -5.85 -9.19 11.78
N LYS A 74 -7.08 -8.75 12.07
CA LYS A 74 -8.25 -9.22 11.37
C LYS A 74 -8.16 -8.92 9.87
N PHE A 75 -7.54 -7.79 9.52
CA PHE A 75 -7.34 -7.41 8.13
C PHE A 75 -6.56 -8.48 7.37
N GLN A 76 -5.45 -8.97 7.97
CA GLN A 76 -4.64 -10.01 7.35
C GLN A 76 -5.44 -11.28 7.16
N SER A 77 -6.23 -11.65 8.17
CA SER A 77 -7.06 -12.83 8.15
C SER A 77 -8.14 -12.75 7.07
N ASP A 78 -8.85 -11.63 7.05
CA ASP A 78 -9.96 -11.41 6.11
C ASP A 78 -9.49 -11.41 4.65
N TYR A 79 -8.29 -10.89 4.39
CA TYR A 79 -7.74 -10.82 3.03
C TYR A 79 -6.86 -12.02 2.71
N ARG A 80 -6.76 -12.99 3.63
CA ARG A 80 -5.96 -14.21 3.48
C ARG A 80 -4.51 -13.91 3.13
N ILE A 81 -3.95 -12.96 3.85
CA ILE A 81 -2.57 -12.55 3.61
C ILE A 81 -1.63 -13.44 4.39
N SER A 82 -0.82 -14.22 3.67
CA SER A 82 0.13 -15.14 4.27
C SER A 82 1.58 -14.66 4.18
N GLY A 83 1.83 -13.62 3.40
CA GLY A 83 3.20 -13.10 3.24
C GLY A 83 3.21 -11.67 2.75
N ILE A 84 4.37 -11.03 2.84
CA ILE A 84 4.58 -9.66 2.37
C ILE A 84 5.83 -9.63 1.49
N PRO A 85 5.94 -8.67 0.57
CA PRO A 85 5.00 -7.57 0.35
C PRO A 85 3.69 -8.07 -0.26
N ARG A 86 2.62 -7.39 0.05
CA ARG A 86 1.31 -7.68 -0.52
C ARG A 86 0.66 -6.34 -0.86
N PHE A 87 0.06 -6.28 -2.04
CA PHE A 87 -0.57 -5.05 -2.52
C PHE A 87 -2.03 -5.29 -2.83
N ILE A 88 -2.87 -4.32 -2.50
CA ILE A 88 -4.32 -4.44 -2.66
C ILE A 88 -4.85 -3.15 -3.25
N LEU A 89 -5.77 -3.26 -4.22
CA LEU A 89 -6.40 -2.09 -4.81
C LEU A 89 -7.89 -2.08 -4.49
N LEU A 90 -8.35 -0.97 -3.89
CA LEU A 90 -9.77 -0.74 -3.60
C LEU A 90 -10.29 0.40 -4.47
N ASP A 91 -11.58 0.33 -4.82
CA ASP A 91 -12.23 1.39 -5.59
C ASP A 91 -12.78 2.49 -4.66
N PRO A 92 -13.33 3.59 -5.25
CA PRO A 92 -13.84 4.69 -4.43
C PRO A 92 -14.98 4.33 -3.47
N ASN A 93 -15.62 3.20 -3.68
CA ASN A 93 -16.69 2.72 -2.80
C ASN A 93 -16.16 1.75 -1.73
N GLY A 94 -14.86 1.53 -1.70
CA GLY A 94 -14.24 0.61 -0.75
C GLY A 94 -14.33 -0.84 -1.16
N ARG A 95 -14.73 -1.11 -2.40
CA ARG A 95 -14.81 -2.49 -2.91
C ARG A 95 -13.45 -2.94 -3.42
N ILE A 96 -13.20 -4.23 -3.32
CA ILE A 96 -11.93 -4.79 -3.78
C ILE A 96 -11.90 -4.84 -5.30
N VAL A 97 -10.93 -4.13 -5.90
CA VAL A 97 -10.65 -4.25 -7.33
C VAL A 97 -9.71 -5.43 -7.55
N ASN A 98 -8.66 -5.51 -6.72
CA ASN A 98 -7.71 -6.60 -6.82
C ASN A 98 -7.08 -6.86 -5.44
N PRO A 99 -7.32 -8.04 -4.82
CA PRO A 99 -6.78 -8.35 -3.50
C PRO A 99 -5.32 -8.76 -3.52
N ASP A 100 -4.77 -8.97 -4.70
CA ASP A 100 -3.35 -9.32 -4.89
C ASP A 100 -2.83 -8.54 -6.08
N MET A 101 -2.80 -7.22 -5.90
CA MET A 101 -2.41 -6.27 -6.94
C MET A 101 -0.92 -6.40 -7.27
N THR A 102 -0.55 -6.04 -8.49
CA THR A 102 0.83 -6.08 -8.92
C THR A 102 1.69 -5.11 -8.12
N ARG A 103 2.99 -5.42 -8.03
CA ARG A 103 3.96 -4.62 -7.29
C ARG A 103 4.24 -3.29 -7.99
N PRO A 104 4.67 -2.26 -7.23
CA PRO A 104 5.05 -0.99 -7.84
C PRO A 104 6.11 -1.12 -8.93
N SER A 105 7.01 -2.10 -8.81
CA SER A 105 8.07 -2.32 -9.79
C SER A 105 7.57 -2.98 -11.08
N SER A 106 6.36 -3.51 -11.09
CA SER A 106 5.79 -4.17 -12.26
C SER A 106 5.32 -3.13 -13.28
N GLU A 107 5.60 -3.39 -14.56
CA GLU A 107 5.12 -2.52 -15.64
C GLU A 107 3.61 -2.50 -15.72
N ASP A 108 2.97 -3.57 -15.26
CA ASP A 108 1.52 -3.70 -15.34
C ASP A 108 0.78 -2.82 -14.35
N THR A 109 1.42 -2.44 -13.25
CA THR A 109 0.76 -1.67 -12.19
C THR A 109 0.24 -0.34 -12.72
N GLU A 110 1.06 0.41 -13.42
CA GLU A 110 0.65 1.69 -13.99
C GLU A 110 -0.47 1.51 -14.99
N LYS A 111 -0.38 0.48 -15.83
CA LYS A 111 -1.41 0.17 -16.83
C LYS A 111 -2.75 -0.13 -16.18
N ILE A 112 -2.72 -0.95 -15.13
CA ILE A 112 -3.94 -1.32 -14.42
C ILE A 112 -4.57 -0.09 -13.77
N LEU A 113 -3.77 0.75 -13.12
CA LEU A 113 -4.27 1.96 -12.48
C LEU A 113 -4.88 2.91 -13.51
N ASN A 114 -4.21 3.08 -14.65
CA ASN A 114 -4.72 3.97 -15.70
C ASN A 114 -6.01 3.47 -16.33
N SER A 115 -6.30 2.17 -16.22
CA SER A 115 -7.51 1.59 -16.77
C SER A 115 -8.73 1.75 -15.88
N GLN A 116 -8.54 2.23 -14.64
CA GLN A 116 -9.65 2.33 -13.69
C GLN A 116 -10.50 3.57 -13.97
N PRO A 117 -11.84 3.41 -14.00
CA PRO A 117 -12.73 4.56 -14.24
C PRO A 117 -12.57 5.64 -13.19
N GLY A 118 -12.43 6.88 -13.64
CA GLY A 118 -12.38 8.04 -12.73
C GLY A 118 -11.06 8.21 -12.00
N LEU A 119 -10.08 7.37 -12.27
CA LEU A 119 -8.76 7.54 -11.69
C LEU A 119 -7.92 8.45 -12.56
#